data_4274da22a9f6e9c6c5896545034c6ed7
#
_entry.id   4274da22a9f6e9c6c5896545034c6ed7
#
_cell.length_a   1.000
_cell.length_b   1.000
_cell.length_c   1.000
_cell.angle_alpha   90.00
_cell.angle_beta   90.00
_cell.angle_gamma   90.00
#
_symmetry.space_group_name_H-M   'P 1'
#
loop_
_entity.id
_entity.type
_entity.pdbx_description
1 polymer ?
#
loop_
_entity_poly.entity_id
_entity_poly.type
_entity_poly.pdbx_seq_one_letter_code
_entity_poly.pdbx_strand_id
1 'polypeptide(L)'
;HAAEQAALDEQLRRYRTTRLSDEECRRLHRKLETLMKQEKPYTNPDLKSSDLAEMIGSSAHALSFLFNQFLHKNYYDYVNEYRVAEFKRLVSQPDSSKYTLTAMSQKCGFSSRASFFRHFKNLTGITPADFLKKQKSSN
;
A
#
# COMPACT_ATOMS: atom_id res chain seq x y z
N HIS A 1 22.22 18.70 -25.15
CA HIS A 1 21.16 18.13 -26.02
C HIS A 1 21.34 16.65 -26.28
N ALA A 2 22.54 16.23 -26.74
CA ALA A 2 22.82 14.83 -27.03
C ALA A 2 22.82 13.96 -25.78
N ALA A 3 23.38 14.49 -24.69
CA ALA A 3 23.41 13.76 -23.40
C ALA A 3 22.01 13.60 -22.80
N GLU A 4 21.16 14.61 -22.91
CA GLU A 4 19.79 14.55 -22.45
C GLU A 4 18.97 13.55 -23.26
N GLN A 5 19.16 13.56 -24.60
CA GLN A 5 18.46 12.63 -25.47
C GLN A 5 18.90 11.19 -25.18
N ALA A 6 20.21 10.98 -24.98
CA ALA A 6 20.74 9.65 -24.65
C ALA A 6 20.20 9.15 -23.33
N ALA A 7 20.08 10.03 -22.32
CA ALA A 7 19.51 9.67 -21.02
C ALA A 7 18.03 9.29 -21.15
N LEU A 8 17.27 10.04 -21.95
CA LEU A 8 15.86 9.76 -22.20
C LEU A 8 15.68 8.43 -22.95
N ASP A 9 16.50 8.18 -23.96
CA ASP A 9 16.46 6.93 -24.73
C ASP A 9 16.78 5.74 -23.84
N GLU A 10 17.76 5.87 -22.95
CA GLU A 10 18.11 4.83 -21.99
C GLU A 10 16.95 4.57 -21.03
N GLN A 11 16.29 5.62 -20.55
CA GLN A 11 15.15 5.52 -19.67
C GLN A 11 13.97 4.80 -20.35
N LEU A 12 13.70 5.15 -21.60
CA LEU A 12 12.67 4.50 -22.41
C LEU A 12 12.99 3.03 -22.67
N ARG A 13 14.28 2.73 -22.93
CA ARG A 13 14.74 1.36 -23.13
C ARG A 13 14.54 0.52 -21.87
N ARG A 14 14.88 1.06 -20.69
CA ARG A 14 14.66 0.39 -19.40
C ARG A 14 13.19 0.13 -19.17
N TYR A 15 12.33 1.09 -19.48
CA TYR A 15 10.89 0.94 -19.36
C TYR A 15 10.39 -0.20 -20.25
N ARG A 16 10.86 -0.29 -21.49
CA ARG A 16 10.49 -1.35 -22.43
C ARG A 16 10.98 -2.72 -21.98
N THR A 17 12.20 -2.78 -21.41
CA THR A 17 12.78 -4.05 -20.95
C THR A 17 12.14 -4.53 -19.65
N THR A 18 11.50 -3.65 -18.90
CA THR A 18 10.78 -4.03 -17.67
C THR A 18 9.31 -4.33 -17.90
N ARG A 19 8.87 -4.30 -19.17
CA ARG A 19 7.49 -4.65 -19.50
C ARG A 19 7.25 -6.12 -19.19
N LEU A 20 6.24 -6.36 -18.35
CA LEU A 20 5.90 -7.71 -17.89
C LEU A 20 4.72 -8.27 -18.69
N SER A 21 4.73 -9.58 -18.90
CA SER A 21 3.56 -10.29 -19.43
C SER A 21 2.47 -10.33 -18.34
N ASP A 22 1.25 -10.63 -18.74
CA ASP A 22 0.15 -10.79 -17.79
C ASP A 22 0.44 -11.89 -16.76
N GLU A 23 1.07 -12.98 -17.21
CA GLU A 23 1.43 -14.07 -16.31
C GLU A 23 2.48 -13.64 -15.30
N GLU A 24 3.50 -12.89 -15.74
CA GLU A 24 4.53 -12.35 -14.85
C GLU A 24 3.91 -11.37 -13.84
N CYS A 25 2.97 -10.54 -14.29
CA CYS A 25 2.25 -9.62 -13.40
C CYS A 25 1.47 -10.37 -12.35
N ARG A 26 0.76 -11.44 -12.74
CA ARG A 26 0.00 -12.24 -11.77
C ARG A 26 0.91 -12.90 -10.74
N ARG A 27 2.06 -13.40 -11.18
CA ARG A 27 3.04 -14.01 -10.28
C ARG A 27 3.61 -13.00 -9.30
N LEU A 28 4.00 -11.84 -9.81
CA LEU A 28 4.54 -10.77 -8.99
C LEU A 28 3.50 -10.26 -8.00
N HIS A 29 2.26 -10.12 -8.44
CA HIS A 29 1.16 -9.69 -7.59
C HIS A 29 0.89 -10.68 -6.45
N ARG A 30 0.90 -11.99 -6.74
CA ARG A 30 0.72 -13.01 -5.71
C ARG A 30 1.85 -12.95 -4.67
N LYS A 31 3.09 -12.76 -5.12
CA LYS A 31 4.24 -12.60 -4.23
C LYS A 31 4.06 -11.39 -3.31
N LEU A 32 3.62 -10.28 -3.89
CA LEU A 32 3.39 -9.04 -3.16
C LEU A 32 2.26 -9.20 -2.14
N GLU A 33 1.15 -9.82 -2.52
CA GLU A 33 0.04 -10.07 -1.61
C GLU A 33 0.46 -10.95 -0.42
N THR A 34 1.24 -11.99 -0.69
CA THR A 34 1.74 -12.88 0.36
C THR A 34 2.63 -12.10 1.33
N LEU A 35 3.53 -11.27 0.80
CA LEU A 35 4.39 -10.43 1.63
C LEU A 35 3.56 -9.49 2.52
N MET A 36 2.58 -8.82 1.92
CA MET A 36 1.75 -7.86 2.65
C MET A 36 0.98 -8.54 3.79
N LYS A 37 0.46 -9.74 3.55
CA LYS A 37 -0.32 -10.46 4.56
C LYS A 37 0.53 -11.07 5.66
N GLN A 38 1.70 -11.62 5.30
CA GLN A 38 2.55 -12.34 6.26
C GLN A 38 3.48 -11.42 7.04
N GLU A 39 4.15 -10.50 6.35
CA GLU A 39 5.17 -9.65 6.96
C GLU A 39 4.64 -8.27 7.34
N LYS A 40 3.54 -7.85 6.76
CA LYS A 40 2.90 -6.55 7.02
C LYS A 40 3.88 -5.37 6.96
N PRO A 41 4.64 -5.24 5.86
CA PRO A 41 5.61 -4.14 5.74
C PRO A 41 4.94 -2.77 5.73
N TYR A 42 3.66 -2.71 5.38
CA TYR A 42 2.88 -1.46 5.38
C TYR A 42 2.74 -0.84 6.76
N THR A 43 3.02 -1.59 7.85
CA THR A 43 2.98 -1.04 9.21
C THR A 43 4.14 -0.08 9.48
N ASN A 44 5.16 -0.09 8.62
CA ASN A 44 6.21 0.92 8.64
C ASN A 44 5.72 2.18 7.92
N PRO A 45 5.58 3.32 8.63
CA PRO A 45 5.08 4.55 7.99
C PRO A 45 6.03 5.11 6.94
N ASP A 46 7.31 4.74 6.98
CA ASP A 46 8.33 5.21 6.05
C ASP A 46 8.56 4.25 4.88
N LEU A 47 7.71 3.25 4.71
CA LEU A 47 7.85 2.28 3.65
C LEU A 47 7.81 2.95 2.27
N LYS A 48 8.76 2.59 1.41
CA LYS A 48 8.86 3.09 0.03
C LYS A 48 8.63 1.94 -0.95
N SER A 49 8.22 2.30 -2.17
CA SER A 49 8.03 1.29 -3.22
C SER A 49 9.32 0.52 -3.53
N SER A 50 10.48 1.20 -3.42
CA SER A 50 11.78 0.55 -3.59
C SER A 50 12.02 -0.53 -2.53
N ASP A 51 11.56 -0.31 -1.31
CA ASP A 51 11.66 -1.30 -0.24
C ASP A 51 10.85 -2.56 -0.57
N LEU A 52 9.63 -2.38 -1.05
CA LEU A 52 8.79 -3.52 -1.45
C LEU A 52 9.42 -4.29 -2.61
N ALA A 53 9.96 -3.57 -3.60
CA ALA A 53 10.62 -4.20 -4.74
C ALA A 53 11.77 -5.09 -4.26
N GLU A 54 12.59 -4.58 -3.35
CA GLU A 54 13.71 -5.34 -2.78
C GLU A 54 13.22 -6.57 -2.02
N MET A 55 12.18 -6.42 -1.21
CA MET A 55 11.63 -7.51 -0.40
C MET A 55 11.10 -8.67 -1.25
N ILE A 56 10.54 -8.40 -2.42
CA ILE A 56 10.02 -9.44 -3.31
C ILE A 56 11.03 -9.87 -4.38
N GLY A 57 12.26 -9.36 -4.30
CA GLY A 57 13.32 -9.72 -5.24
C GLY A 57 13.08 -9.20 -6.65
N SER A 58 12.48 -8.03 -6.79
CA SER A 58 12.14 -7.41 -8.07
C SER A 58 12.77 -6.02 -8.16
N SER A 59 12.47 -5.30 -9.24
CA SER A 59 12.97 -3.94 -9.45
C SER A 59 11.86 -2.92 -9.22
N ALA A 60 12.27 -1.67 -8.94
CA ALA A 60 11.32 -0.57 -8.82
C ALA A 60 10.52 -0.37 -10.12
N HIS A 61 11.16 -0.57 -11.26
CA HIS A 61 10.51 -0.45 -12.58
C HIS A 61 9.44 -1.52 -12.79
N ALA A 62 9.74 -2.77 -12.41
CA ALA A 62 8.78 -3.88 -12.51
C ALA A 62 7.58 -3.64 -11.61
N LEU A 63 7.82 -3.15 -10.39
CA LEU A 63 6.75 -2.86 -9.45
C LEU A 63 5.89 -1.70 -9.94
N SER A 64 6.51 -0.66 -10.49
CA SER A 64 5.78 0.47 -11.09
C SER A 64 4.90 0.00 -12.25
N PHE A 65 5.41 -0.87 -13.09
CA PHE A 65 4.63 -1.46 -14.19
C PHE A 65 3.42 -2.23 -13.64
N LEU A 66 3.64 -3.04 -12.61
CA LEU A 66 2.57 -3.80 -11.97
C LEU A 66 1.45 -2.89 -11.47
N PHE A 67 1.80 -1.85 -10.73
CA PHE A 67 0.81 -0.93 -10.19
C PHE A 67 0.05 -0.18 -11.27
N ASN A 68 0.77 0.41 -12.23
CA ASN A 68 0.17 1.29 -13.23
C ASN A 68 -0.56 0.53 -14.33
N GLN A 69 0.03 -0.55 -14.83
CA GLN A 69 -0.47 -1.24 -16.02
C GLN A 69 -1.36 -2.45 -15.70
N PHE A 70 -1.17 -3.07 -14.57
CA PHE A 70 -1.90 -4.29 -14.21
C PHE A 70 -2.95 -4.02 -13.12
N LEU A 71 -2.58 -3.37 -12.03
CA LEU A 71 -3.48 -3.10 -10.90
C LEU A 71 -4.25 -1.79 -11.05
N HIS A 72 -3.79 -0.88 -11.90
CA HIS A 72 -4.40 0.43 -12.15
C HIS A 72 -4.61 1.24 -10.88
N LYS A 73 -3.64 1.22 -9.99
CA LYS A 73 -3.62 2.05 -8.79
C LYS A 73 -2.18 2.43 -8.47
N ASN A 74 -2.01 3.55 -7.76
CA ASN A 74 -0.67 3.97 -7.38
C ASN A 74 -0.22 3.22 -6.11
N TYR A 75 1.07 3.32 -5.82
CA TYR A 75 1.70 2.67 -4.68
C TYR A 75 1.02 3.06 -3.36
N TYR A 76 0.76 4.36 -3.18
CA TYR A 76 0.20 4.85 -1.91
C TYR A 76 -1.19 4.31 -1.65
N ASP A 77 -2.04 4.28 -2.68
CA ASP A 77 -3.39 3.72 -2.55
C ASP A 77 -3.34 2.24 -2.23
N TYR A 78 -2.45 1.51 -2.87
CA TYR A 78 -2.26 0.08 -2.63
C TYR A 78 -1.87 -0.19 -1.17
N VAL A 79 -0.87 0.52 -0.67
CA VAL A 79 -0.38 0.34 0.70
C VAL A 79 -1.44 0.81 1.72
N ASN A 80 -2.10 1.93 1.46
CA ASN A 80 -3.10 2.46 2.38
C ASN A 80 -4.34 1.59 2.47
N GLU A 81 -4.69 0.86 1.41
CA GLU A 81 -5.77 -0.13 1.47
C GLU A 81 -5.46 -1.21 2.52
N TYR A 82 -4.22 -1.69 2.55
CA TYR A 82 -3.80 -2.66 3.56
C TYR A 82 -3.80 -2.06 4.96
N ARG A 83 -3.35 -0.81 5.10
CA ARG A 83 -3.37 -0.12 6.40
C ARG A 83 -4.77 0.04 6.95
N VAL A 84 -5.72 0.41 6.09
CA VAL A 84 -7.12 0.54 6.49
C VAL A 84 -7.71 -0.82 6.88
N ALA A 85 -7.41 -1.86 6.11
CA ALA A 85 -7.87 -3.22 6.42
C ALA A 85 -7.32 -3.70 7.77
N GLU A 86 -6.05 -3.39 8.06
CA GLU A 86 -5.43 -3.73 9.35
C GLU A 86 -6.10 -2.97 10.51
N PHE A 87 -6.41 -1.69 10.30
CA PHE A 87 -7.16 -0.92 11.29
C PHE A 87 -8.50 -1.59 11.61
N LYS A 88 -9.24 -1.98 10.59
CA LYS A 88 -10.54 -2.66 10.77
C LYS A 88 -10.37 -3.96 11.55
N ARG A 89 -9.30 -4.70 11.27
CA ARG A 89 -9.00 -5.93 12.01
C ARG A 89 -8.69 -5.66 13.47
N LEU A 90 -7.86 -4.63 13.75
CA LEU A 90 -7.47 -4.28 15.12
C LEU A 90 -8.66 -3.85 15.97
N VAL A 91 -9.56 -3.03 15.41
CA VAL A 91 -10.72 -2.54 16.18
C VAL A 91 -11.75 -3.63 16.45
N SER A 92 -11.70 -4.74 15.72
CA SER A 92 -12.58 -5.89 15.97
C SER A 92 -12.07 -6.81 17.08
N GLN A 93 -10.82 -6.61 17.54
CA GLN A 93 -10.24 -7.43 18.59
C GLN A 93 -10.85 -7.08 19.96
N PRO A 94 -11.00 -8.06 20.87
CA PRO A 94 -11.65 -7.84 22.18
C PRO A 94 -10.97 -6.78 23.05
N ASP A 95 -9.63 -6.64 22.92
CA ASP A 95 -8.86 -5.69 23.74
C ASP A 95 -8.62 -4.36 23.05
N SER A 96 -9.30 -4.08 21.94
CA SER A 96 -9.12 -2.86 21.16
C SER A 96 -9.45 -1.59 21.96
N SER A 97 -10.35 -1.68 22.92
CA SER A 97 -10.73 -0.55 23.78
C SER A 97 -9.58 0.01 24.61
N LYS A 98 -8.48 -0.73 24.76
CA LYS A 98 -7.28 -0.28 25.49
C LYS A 98 -6.50 0.78 24.73
N TYR A 99 -6.74 0.92 23.42
CA TYR A 99 -5.95 1.79 22.55
C TYR A 99 -6.78 2.96 22.05
N THR A 100 -6.15 4.13 21.96
CA THR A 100 -6.78 5.29 21.31
C THR A 100 -6.84 5.06 19.80
N LEU A 101 -7.71 5.83 19.16
CA LEU A 101 -7.81 5.83 17.70
C LEU A 101 -6.47 6.15 17.05
N THR A 102 -5.75 7.15 17.60
CA THR A 102 -4.44 7.54 17.12
C THR A 102 -3.43 6.41 17.26
N ALA A 103 -3.41 5.74 18.43
CA ALA A 103 -2.48 4.63 18.66
C ALA A 103 -2.73 3.48 17.68
N MET A 104 -3.98 3.15 17.41
CA MET A 104 -4.33 2.11 16.44
C MET A 104 -3.92 2.48 15.03
N SER A 105 -4.11 3.74 14.63
CA SER A 105 -3.70 4.20 13.30
C SER A 105 -2.20 4.11 13.12
N GLN A 106 -1.42 4.43 14.16
CA GLN A 106 0.04 4.31 14.12
C GLN A 106 0.48 2.85 13.99
N LYS A 107 -0.18 1.94 14.68
CA LYS A 107 0.10 0.50 14.55
C LYS A 107 -0.13 -0.01 13.13
N CYS A 108 -1.06 0.61 12.41
CA CYS A 108 -1.35 0.24 11.02
C CYS A 108 -0.36 0.83 10.02
N GLY A 109 0.46 1.79 10.46
CA GLY A 109 1.49 2.39 9.60
C GLY A 109 1.20 3.80 9.15
N PHE A 110 0.13 4.44 9.63
CA PHE A 110 -0.13 5.84 9.29
C PHE A 110 0.80 6.76 10.09
N SER A 111 1.45 7.70 9.40
CA SER A 111 2.42 8.60 10.02
C SER A 111 1.76 9.76 10.77
N SER A 112 0.52 10.10 10.44
CA SER A 112 -0.20 11.20 11.07
C SER A 112 -1.69 10.91 11.14
N ARG A 113 -2.35 11.55 12.10
CA ARG A 113 -3.80 11.47 12.25
C ARG A 113 -4.53 12.01 11.00
N ALA A 114 -4.03 13.11 10.46
CA ALA A 114 -4.63 13.73 9.26
C ALA A 114 -4.57 12.79 8.06
N SER A 115 -3.43 12.14 7.84
CA SER A 115 -3.27 11.16 6.77
C SER A 115 -4.22 9.99 6.95
N PHE A 116 -4.32 9.46 8.16
CA PHE A 116 -5.21 8.35 8.49
C PHE A 116 -6.67 8.70 8.18
N PHE A 117 -7.15 9.85 8.68
CA PHE A 117 -8.54 10.27 8.47
C PHE A 117 -8.84 10.43 6.99
N ARG A 118 -7.95 11.08 6.24
CA ARG A 118 -8.16 11.31 4.81
C ARG A 118 -8.25 10.00 4.02
N HIS A 119 -7.29 9.11 4.23
CA HIS A 119 -7.27 7.84 3.49
C HIS A 119 -8.41 6.93 3.90
N PHE A 120 -8.71 6.87 5.18
CA PHE A 120 -9.82 6.04 5.65
C PHE A 120 -11.14 6.49 5.05
N LYS A 121 -11.42 7.81 5.09
CA LYS A 121 -12.65 8.36 4.54
C LYS A 121 -12.72 8.17 3.02
N ASN A 122 -11.61 8.37 2.31
CA ASN A 122 -11.58 8.16 0.86
C ASN A 122 -11.85 6.72 0.48
N LEU A 123 -11.36 5.76 1.24
CA LEU A 123 -11.50 4.35 0.94
C LEU A 123 -12.83 3.76 1.41
N THR A 124 -13.38 4.25 2.50
CA THR A 124 -14.59 3.66 3.12
C THR A 124 -15.83 4.53 2.98
N GLY A 125 -15.66 5.82 2.70
CA GLY A 125 -16.77 6.77 2.62
C GLY A 125 -17.22 7.34 3.95
N ILE A 126 -16.68 6.86 5.08
CA ILE A 126 -17.03 7.33 6.42
C ILE A 126 -15.76 7.63 7.22
N THR A 127 -15.92 8.39 8.31
CA THR A 127 -14.79 8.67 9.20
C THR A 127 -14.45 7.46 10.06
N PRO A 128 -13.21 7.37 10.57
CA PRO A 128 -12.87 6.30 11.52
C PRO A 128 -13.75 6.30 12.76
N ALA A 129 -14.12 7.47 13.27
CA ALA A 129 -14.99 7.58 14.43
C ALA A 129 -16.38 7.00 14.15
N ASP A 130 -16.94 7.30 12.97
CA ASP A 130 -18.22 6.76 12.55
C ASP A 130 -18.17 5.24 12.37
N PHE A 131 -17.07 4.76 11.84
CA PHE A 131 -16.84 3.32 11.69
C PHE A 131 -16.87 2.61 13.05
N LEU A 132 -16.20 3.19 14.05
CA LEU A 132 -16.18 2.65 15.40
C LEU A 132 -17.57 2.64 16.03
N LYS A 133 -18.35 3.70 15.83
CA LYS A 133 -19.72 3.76 16.32
C LYS A 133 -20.59 2.66 15.72
N LYS A 134 -20.47 2.44 14.43
CA LYS A 134 -21.19 1.39 13.72
C LYS A 134 -20.84 0.00 14.25
N GLN A 135 -19.58 -0.23 14.56
CA GLN A 135 -19.13 -1.51 15.11
C GLN A 135 -19.74 -1.77 16.49
N LYS A 136 -19.76 -0.77 17.35
CA LYS A 136 -20.36 -0.87 18.69
C LYS A 136 -21.88 -1.12 18.62
N SER A 137 -22.56 -0.52 17.63
CA SER A 137 -24.00 -0.72 17.44
C SER A 137 -24.35 -2.11 16.92
N SER A 138 -23.40 -2.77 16.21
CA SER A 138 -23.61 -4.10 15.64
C SER A 138 -23.38 -5.22 16.68
N ASN A 139 -22.80 -4.89 17.81
CA ASN A 139 -22.55 -5.82 18.90
C ASN A 139 -23.55 -5.60 20.03
#